data_772be6b170025c219057bedb6b6975da
#
_entry.id   772be6b170025c219057bedb6b6975da
#
_cell.length_a   1.000
_cell.length_b   1.000
_cell.length_c   1.000
_cell.angle_alpha   90.00
_cell.angle_beta   90.00
_cell.angle_gamma   90.00
#
_symmetry.space_group_name_H-M   'P 1'
#
loop_
_entity.id
_entity.type
_entity.pdbx_description
1 polymer ?
#
loop_
_entity_poly.entity_id
_entity_poly.type
_entity_poly.pdbx_seq_one_letter_code
_entity_poly.pdbx_strand_id
1 'polypeptide(L)'
;RMSCFIKEKKDSNGTFIKLKARLVAGGHQQDRTLYNQDETSSPTVATSSVFSIISTGISESRKFMSFDISQAYLNADMKDEVLMTLDPAMTKILLEQDKSGQFKDKVSNERVTVILNKALYGCIQSAKLWYNHLSDYLRTIGFSPNPVDPCVFNRMTRNQKQTTLAIHVDDGLTTSEDADDLILLQ
;
A
#
# COMPACT_ATOMS: atom_id res chain seq x y z
N ARG A 1 6.14 16.25 11.40
CA ARG A 1 5.45 17.17 10.47
C ARG A 1 4.90 16.39 9.30
N MET A 2 3.92 16.97 8.62
CA MET A 2 3.31 16.40 7.42
C MET A 2 3.47 17.35 6.23
N SER A 3 3.32 16.79 5.02
CA SER A 3 3.18 17.54 3.78
C SER A 3 1.95 17.05 3.01
N CYS A 4 1.26 17.96 2.34
CA CYS A 4 0.14 17.62 1.45
C CYS A 4 0.49 18.01 0.02
N PHE A 5 0.42 17.07 -0.90
CA PHE A 5 0.64 17.30 -2.32
C PHE A 5 -0.67 17.13 -3.07
N ILE A 6 -1.04 18.12 -3.87
CA ILE A 6 -2.23 18.07 -4.73
C ILE A 6 -1.76 17.99 -6.17
N LYS A 7 -2.26 16.99 -6.91
CA LYS A 7 -1.97 16.79 -8.33
C LYS A 7 -3.26 16.60 -9.11
N GLU A 8 -3.36 17.24 -10.27
CA GLU A 8 -4.42 16.93 -11.24
C GLU A 8 -4.22 15.55 -11.84
N LYS A 9 -5.26 14.74 -11.83
CA LYS A 9 -5.34 13.50 -12.60
C LYS A 9 -6.08 13.79 -13.90
N LYS A 10 -5.46 13.45 -15.04
CA LYS A 10 -6.00 13.57 -16.38
C LYS A 10 -6.12 12.19 -17.00
N ASP A 11 -7.03 12.03 -17.97
CA ASP A 11 -7.15 10.82 -18.79
C ASP A 11 -6.05 10.78 -19.87
N SER A 12 -6.09 9.76 -20.73
CA SER A 12 -5.15 9.59 -21.85
C SER A 12 -5.25 10.72 -22.90
N ASN A 13 -6.36 11.46 -22.93
CA ASN A 13 -6.61 12.56 -23.85
C ASN A 13 -6.24 13.93 -23.23
N GLY A 14 -5.73 13.93 -21.98
CA GLY A 14 -5.38 15.15 -21.26
C GLY A 14 -6.55 15.84 -20.56
N THR A 15 -7.75 15.25 -20.55
CA THR A 15 -8.94 15.81 -19.92
C THR A 15 -8.87 15.64 -18.40
N PHE A 16 -9.20 16.68 -17.65
CA PHE A 16 -9.23 16.64 -16.18
C PHE A 16 -10.24 15.61 -15.66
N ILE A 17 -9.78 14.72 -14.77
CA ILE A 17 -10.63 13.73 -14.07
C ILE A 17 -10.91 14.19 -12.65
N LYS A 18 -9.87 14.47 -11.87
CA LYS A 18 -10.00 14.85 -10.45
C LYS A 18 -8.69 15.41 -9.88
N LEU A 19 -8.79 16.09 -8.75
CA LEU A 19 -7.64 16.40 -7.90
C LEU A 19 -7.30 15.18 -7.03
N LYS A 20 -6.03 14.78 -7.00
CA LYS A 20 -5.49 13.74 -6.12
C LYS A 20 -4.65 14.40 -5.04
N ALA A 21 -5.15 14.41 -3.80
CA ALA A 21 -4.39 14.83 -2.64
C ALA A 21 -3.63 13.64 -2.04
N ARG A 22 -2.36 13.84 -1.70
CA ARG A 22 -1.55 12.87 -0.97
C ARG A 22 -1.03 13.50 0.31
N LEU A 23 -1.42 12.94 1.42
CA LEU A 23 -0.89 13.26 2.73
C LEU A 23 0.37 12.42 2.96
N VAL A 24 1.47 13.07 3.33
CA VAL A 24 2.76 12.39 3.53
C VAL A 24 3.31 12.78 4.89
N ALA A 25 3.60 11.80 5.73
CA ALA A 25 4.27 12.01 7.01
C ALA A 25 5.75 12.33 6.81
N GLY A 26 6.31 13.12 7.72
CA GLY A 26 7.73 13.47 7.70
C GLY A 26 8.60 12.40 8.36
N GLY A 27 8.72 11.23 7.76
CA GLY A 27 9.48 10.09 8.30
C GLY A 27 10.96 10.38 8.53
N HIS A 28 11.52 11.37 7.84
CA HIS A 28 12.89 11.86 8.11
C HIS A 28 13.05 12.46 9.51
N GLN A 29 11.95 12.77 10.20
CA GLN A 29 11.92 13.29 11.57
C GLN A 29 11.65 12.16 12.61
N GLN A 30 11.34 10.95 12.18
CA GLN A 30 11.21 9.81 13.08
C GLN A 30 12.58 9.39 13.58
N ASP A 31 12.66 9.01 14.85
CA ASP A 31 13.89 8.49 15.44
C ASP A 31 14.13 7.07 14.90
N ARG A 32 15.12 6.93 14.02
CA ARG A 32 15.48 5.66 13.41
C ARG A 32 16.07 4.65 14.39
N THR A 33 16.53 5.09 15.55
CA THR A 33 17.10 4.20 16.56
C THR A 33 16.05 3.33 17.24
N LEU A 34 14.78 3.72 17.13
CA LEU A 34 13.62 2.98 17.65
C LEU A 34 13.20 1.80 16.75
N TYR A 35 13.80 1.66 15.57
CA TYR A 35 13.40 0.65 14.58
C TYR A 35 14.59 -0.22 14.15
N ASN A 36 14.36 -1.51 14.04
CA ASN A 36 15.31 -2.42 13.42
C ASN A 36 15.24 -2.31 11.90
N GLN A 37 16.30 -2.72 11.21
CA GLN A 37 16.35 -2.69 9.74
C GLN A 37 15.21 -3.50 9.12
N ASP A 38 14.83 -4.63 9.70
CA ASP A 38 13.75 -5.49 9.22
C ASP A 38 12.36 -4.87 9.37
N GLU A 39 12.21 -3.88 10.25
CA GLU A 39 10.94 -3.16 10.47
C GLU A 39 10.76 -1.99 9.50
N THR A 40 11.85 -1.51 8.92
CA THR A 40 11.88 -0.33 8.03
C THR A 40 12.10 -0.68 6.56
N SER A 41 12.47 -1.93 6.26
CA SER A 41 12.71 -2.42 4.91
C SER A 41 11.56 -3.31 4.44
N SER A 42 11.01 -3.01 3.29
CA SER A 42 10.02 -3.83 2.59
C SER A 42 10.64 -4.41 1.34
N PRO A 43 10.43 -5.70 1.03
CA PRO A 43 10.86 -6.25 -0.24
C PRO A 43 10.08 -5.59 -1.39
N THR A 44 10.70 -5.53 -2.54
CA THR A 44 10.09 -5.15 -3.82
C THR A 44 10.34 -6.26 -4.83
N VAL A 45 9.37 -6.54 -5.68
CA VAL A 45 9.51 -7.60 -6.70
C VAL A 45 10.68 -7.30 -7.63
N ALA A 46 11.49 -8.32 -7.89
CA ALA A 46 12.59 -8.19 -8.86
C ALA A 46 12.04 -8.12 -10.29
N THR A 47 12.63 -7.25 -11.12
CA THR A 47 12.25 -7.13 -12.54
C THR A 47 12.40 -8.47 -13.28
N SER A 48 13.42 -9.26 -12.94
CA SER A 48 13.62 -10.61 -13.49
C SER A 48 12.46 -11.56 -13.14
N SER A 49 11.91 -11.47 -11.93
CA SER A 49 10.74 -12.25 -11.53
C SER A 49 9.52 -11.90 -12.36
N VAL A 50 9.26 -10.61 -12.59
CA VAL A 50 8.15 -10.15 -13.43
C VAL A 50 8.28 -10.67 -14.85
N PHE A 51 9.46 -10.56 -15.48
CA PHE A 51 9.69 -11.09 -16.82
C PHE A 51 9.57 -12.62 -16.88
N SER A 52 10.03 -13.34 -15.85
CA SER A 52 9.87 -14.79 -15.78
C SER A 52 8.39 -15.19 -15.72
N ILE A 53 7.59 -14.49 -14.92
CA ILE A 53 6.14 -14.71 -14.81
C ILE A 53 5.45 -14.48 -16.15
N ILE A 54 5.79 -13.39 -16.85
CA ILE A 54 5.22 -13.06 -18.16
C ILE A 54 5.62 -14.14 -19.18
N SER A 55 6.91 -14.50 -19.25
CA SER A 55 7.42 -15.50 -20.20
C SER A 55 6.77 -16.88 -20.00
N THR A 56 6.71 -17.35 -18.74
CA THR A 56 6.06 -18.60 -18.39
C THR A 56 4.56 -18.53 -18.72
N GLY A 57 3.88 -17.45 -18.34
CA GLY A 57 2.47 -17.27 -18.63
C GLY A 57 2.13 -17.32 -20.13
N ILE A 58 2.98 -16.71 -20.97
CA ILE A 58 2.80 -16.76 -22.43
C ILE A 58 3.03 -18.19 -22.95
N SER A 59 4.13 -18.85 -22.52
CA SER A 59 4.46 -20.20 -22.99
C SER A 59 3.41 -21.25 -22.62
N GLU A 60 2.74 -21.04 -21.49
CA GLU A 60 1.67 -21.94 -20.97
C GLU A 60 0.25 -21.45 -21.33
N SER A 61 0.14 -20.42 -22.18
CA SER A 61 -1.15 -19.84 -22.58
C SER A 61 -2.05 -19.40 -21.42
N ARG A 62 -1.45 -18.94 -20.32
CA ARG A 62 -2.16 -18.45 -19.14
C ARG A 62 -2.87 -17.11 -19.43
N LYS A 63 -3.91 -16.84 -18.68
CA LYS A 63 -4.54 -15.52 -18.65
C LYS A 63 -3.80 -14.59 -17.70
N PHE A 64 -3.85 -13.30 -17.98
CA PHE A 64 -3.21 -12.24 -17.17
C PHE A 64 -4.24 -11.26 -16.67
N MET A 65 -4.01 -10.75 -15.46
CA MET A 65 -4.75 -9.64 -14.88
C MET A 65 -3.78 -8.73 -14.13
N SER A 66 -3.96 -7.43 -14.25
CA SER A 66 -3.29 -6.44 -13.41
C SER A 66 -4.32 -5.71 -12.57
N PHE A 67 -3.92 -5.30 -11.36
CA PHE A 67 -4.77 -4.54 -10.44
C PHE A 67 -3.95 -3.54 -9.63
N ASP A 68 -4.63 -2.53 -9.09
CA ASP A 68 -4.07 -1.50 -8.20
C ASP A 68 -4.86 -1.51 -6.89
N ILE A 69 -4.16 -1.62 -5.76
CA ILE A 69 -4.79 -1.62 -4.44
C ILE A 69 -4.88 -0.18 -3.96
N SER A 70 -6.08 0.36 -3.98
CA SER A 70 -6.32 1.74 -3.58
C SER A 70 -5.91 1.98 -2.14
N GLN A 71 -5.14 3.07 -1.91
CA GLN A 71 -4.72 3.52 -0.59
C GLN A 71 -3.93 2.45 0.22
N ALA A 72 -3.11 1.66 -0.46
CA ALA A 72 -2.41 0.48 0.07
C ALA A 72 -1.96 0.62 1.54
N TYR A 73 -1.16 1.63 1.88
CA TYR A 73 -0.65 1.81 3.23
C TYR A 73 -1.74 2.03 4.28
N LEU A 74 -2.83 2.74 3.94
CA LEU A 74 -3.92 3.00 4.87
C LEU A 74 -4.74 1.75 5.24
N ASN A 75 -4.55 0.64 4.53
CA ASN A 75 -5.15 -0.65 4.90
C ASN A 75 -4.42 -1.31 6.07
N ALA A 76 -3.13 -1.01 6.28
CA ALA A 76 -2.34 -1.58 7.37
C ALA A 76 -2.43 -0.74 8.65
N ASP A 77 -2.55 -1.42 9.81
CA ASP A 77 -2.57 -0.74 11.11
C ASP A 77 -1.15 -0.29 11.50
N MET A 78 -1.08 0.91 12.11
CA MET A 78 0.13 1.36 12.76
C MET A 78 0.28 0.59 14.08
N LYS A 79 1.45 -0.04 14.28
CA LYS A 79 1.73 -0.82 15.48
C LYS A 79 2.29 0.01 16.62
N ASP A 80 2.99 1.08 16.27
CA ASP A 80 3.65 1.97 17.22
C ASP A 80 2.85 3.25 17.41
N GLU A 81 3.05 3.92 18.54
CA GLU A 81 2.52 5.27 18.73
C GLU A 81 3.33 6.27 17.90
N VAL A 82 2.80 6.67 16.76
CA VAL A 82 3.40 7.67 15.89
C VAL A 82 2.59 8.96 15.94
N LEU A 83 3.22 10.01 16.47
CA LEU A 83 2.63 11.34 16.55
C LEU A 83 2.94 12.13 15.27
N MET A 84 1.92 12.75 14.69
CA MET A 84 2.05 13.62 13.53
C MET A 84 1.43 14.97 13.78
N THR A 85 2.23 16.04 13.67
CA THR A 85 1.73 17.41 13.79
C THR A 85 1.29 17.92 12.42
N LEU A 86 0.03 18.29 12.32
CA LEU A 86 -0.57 18.90 11.14
C LEU A 86 -0.10 20.36 10.99
N ASP A 87 0.02 20.83 9.75
CA ASP A 87 0.23 22.25 9.50
C ASP A 87 -1.06 23.07 9.74
N PRO A 88 -1.03 24.40 9.76
CA PRO A 88 -2.20 25.23 10.05
C PRO A 88 -3.35 24.99 9.05
N ALA A 89 -3.06 24.79 7.76
CA ALA A 89 -4.09 24.59 6.74
C ALA A 89 -4.82 23.24 6.95
N MET A 90 -4.08 22.17 7.22
CA MET A 90 -4.67 20.86 7.50
C MET A 90 -5.35 20.83 8.87
N THR A 91 -4.84 21.55 9.86
CA THR A 91 -5.50 21.70 11.16
C THR A 91 -6.87 22.36 10.98
N LYS A 92 -6.97 23.42 10.18
CA LYS A 92 -8.25 24.08 9.88
C LYS A 92 -9.22 23.09 9.22
N ILE A 93 -8.79 22.35 8.19
CA ILE A 93 -9.62 21.35 7.52
C ILE A 93 -10.08 20.26 8.51
N LEU A 94 -9.18 19.76 9.36
CA LEU A 94 -9.55 18.80 10.40
C LEU A 94 -10.66 19.33 11.31
N LEU A 95 -10.50 20.56 11.82
CA LEU A 95 -11.49 21.17 12.70
C LEU A 95 -12.84 21.41 12.03
N GLU A 96 -12.86 21.76 10.75
CA GLU A 96 -14.11 21.90 9.96
C GLU A 96 -14.83 20.56 9.76
N GLN A 97 -14.08 19.45 9.69
CA GLN A 97 -14.64 18.10 9.52
C GLN A 97 -14.93 17.39 10.85
N ASP A 98 -14.34 17.85 11.95
CA ASP A 98 -14.51 17.27 13.29
C ASP A 98 -15.87 17.64 13.88
N LYS A 99 -16.89 16.84 13.54
CA LYS A 99 -18.26 17.00 14.09
C LYS A 99 -18.32 16.72 15.59
N SER A 100 -17.36 15.98 16.14
CA SER A 100 -17.31 15.62 17.57
C SER A 100 -16.73 16.73 18.43
N GLY A 101 -15.95 17.62 17.83
CA GLY A 101 -15.23 18.70 18.52
C GLY A 101 -14.05 18.22 19.36
N GLN A 102 -13.62 16.96 19.21
CA GLN A 102 -12.56 16.36 20.04
C GLN A 102 -11.16 17.01 19.86
N PHE A 103 -10.97 17.75 18.77
CA PHE A 103 -9.67 18.40 18.48
C PHE A 103 -9.65 19.89 18.84
N LYS A 104 -10.78 20.53 19.17
CA LYS A 104 -10.86 21.97 19.41
C LYS A 104 -9.90 22.45 20.50
N ASP A 105 -9.89 21.74 21.64
CA ASP A 105 -9.06 22.10 22.81
C ASP A 105 -7.60 21.60 22.69
N LYS A 106 -7.26 20.91 21.59
CA LYS A 106 -5.92 20.36 21.34
C LYS A 106 -5.10 21.19 20.37
N VAL A 107 -5.60 22.35 19.95
CA VAL A 107 -4.89 23.26 19.05
C VAL A 107 -3.86 24.06 19.83
N SER A 108 -2.61 24.01 19.40
CA SER A 108 -1.51 24.82 19.90
C SER A 108 -0.77 25.45 18.73
N ASN A 109 -0.58 26.76 18.74
CA ASN A 109 0.06 27.50 17.65
C ASN A 109 -0.52 27.16 16.26
N GLU A 110 -1.85 27.16 16.15
CA GLU A 110 -2.62 26.82 14.94
C GLU A 110 -2.38 25.40 14.42
N ARG A 111 -1.86 24.50 15.24
CA ARG A 111 -1.52 23.12 14.89
C ARG A 111 -2.16 22.14 15.84
N VAL A 112 -2.50 20.96 15.32
CA VAL A 112 -2.93 19.79 16.10
C VAL A 112 -1.93 18.67 15.90
N THR A 113 -1.60 17.96 16.97
CA THR A 113 -0.86 16.70 16.91
C THR A 113 -1.83 15.54 17.06
N VAL A 114 -1.78 14.61 16.12
CA VAL A 114 -2.63 13.42 16.07
C VAL A 114 -1.79 12.16 16.17
N ILE A 115 -2.40 11.07 16.68
CA ILE A 115 -1.82 9.73 16.64
C ILE A 115 -2.24 9.08 15.33
N LEU A 116 -1.30 8.44 14.65
CA LEU A 116 -1.59 7.67 13.43
C LEU A 116 -2.05 6.28 13.80
N ASN A 117 -3.29 5.93 13.47
CA ASN A 117 -3.85 4.59 13.65
C ASN A 117 -3.54 3.68 12.46
N LYS A 118 -3.24 4.25 11.29
CA LYS A 118 -2.94 3.54 10.05
C LYS A 118 -1.58 3.95 9.50
N ALA A 119 -0.94 3.04 8.78
CA ALA A 119 0.29 3.35 8.07
C ALA A 119 0.04 4.46 7.05
N LEU A 120 0.97 5.42 6.98
CA LEU A 120 0.85 6.58 6.11
C LEU A 120 2.10 6.71 5.25
N TYR A 121 1.93 7.19 4.02
CA TYR A 121 3.05 7.53 3.15
C TYR A 121 4.04 8.45 3.89
N GLY A 122 5.32 8.12 3.80
CA GLY A 122 6.41 8.87 4.42
C GLY A 122 6.83 8.37 5.81
N CYS A 123 6.04 7.58 6.54
CA CYS A 123 6.55 6.92 7.74
C CYS A 123 7.53 5.80 7.36
N ILE A 124 8.59 5.62 8.16
CA ILE A 124 9.67 4.68 7.87
C ILE A 124 9.19 3.22 7.82
N GLN A 125 8.27 2.83 8.69
CA GLN A 125 7.74 1.47 8.81
C GLN A 125 6.55 1.16 7.88
N SER A 126 5.96 2.17 7.22
CA SER A 126 4.70 1.99 6.48
C SER A 126 4.76 0.94 5.38
N ALA A 127 5.85 0.92 4.61
CA ALA A 127 6.02 -0.06 3.54
C ALA A 127 6.08 -1.49 4.08
N LYS A 128 6.75 -1.70 5.21
CA LYS A 128 6.84 -3.01 5.87
C LYS A 128 5.52 -3.45 6.47
N LEU A 129 4.82 -2.54 7.14
CA LEU A 129 3.50 -2.82 7.71
C LEU A 129 2.51 -3.23 6.62
N TRP A 130 2.52 -2.52 5.49
CA TRP A 130 1.69 -2.84 4.34
C TRP A 130 2.04 -4.21 3.73
N TYR A 131 3.33 -4.46 3.46
CA TYR A 131 3.78 -5.75 2.93
C TYR A 131 3.34 -6.92 3.83
N ASN A 132 3.52 -6.79 5.14
CA ASN A 132 3.11 -7.82 6.09
C ASN A 132 1.58 -8.02 6.05
N HIS A 133 0.81 -6.93 6.10
CA HIS A 133 -0.65 -6.98 6.04
C HIS A 133 -1.15 -7.70 4.78
N LEU A 134 -0.64 -7.31 3.61
CA LEU A 134 -1.02 -7.94 2.34
C LEU A 134 -0.56 -9.41 2.27
N SER A 135 0.67 -9.69 2.69
CA SER A 135 1.23 -11.05 2.71
C SER A 135 0.42 -11.99 3.61
N ASP A 136 0.01 -11.50 4.78
CA ASP A 136 -0.83 -12.28 5.71
C ASP A 136 -2.22 -12.51 5.13
N TYR A 137 -2.84 -11.50 4.52
CA TYR A 137 -4.11 -11.68 3.80
C TYR A 137 -3.99 -12.72 2.68
N LEU A 138 -2.96 -12.63 1.83
CA LEU A 138 -2.74 -13.59 0.74
C LEU A 138 -2.59 -15.01 1.25
N ARG A 139 -1.95 -15.22 2.41
CA ARG A 139 -1.88 -16.54 3.04
C ARG A 139 -3.25 -17.07 3.45
N THR A 140 -4.14 -16.21 3.95
CA THR A 140 -5.51 -16.65 4.33
C THR A 140 -6.32 -17.17 3.13
N ILE A 141 -6.02 -16.67 1.93
CA ILE A 141 -6.67 -17.13 0.69
C ILE A 141 -5.83 -18.16 -0.09
N GLY A 142 -4.86 -18.81 0.58
CA GLY A 142 -4.13 -19.96 0.10
C GLY A 142 -2.86 -19.67 -0.71
N PHE A 143 -2.42 -18.43 -0.81
CA PHE A 143 -1.14 -18.12 -1.44
C PHE A 143 0.02 -18.36 -0.48
N SER A 144 1.14 -18.80 -1.04
CA SER A 144 2.42 -18.91 -0.36
C SER A 144 3.48 -18.06 -1.07
N PRO A 145 4.33 -17.34 -0.33
CA PRO A 145 5.41 -16.56 -0.95
C PRO A 145 6.43 -17.50 -1.61
N ASN A 146 6.98 -17.06 -2.73
CA ASN A 146 8.03 -17.77 -3.42
C ASN A 146 9.35 -17.61 -2.62
N PRO A 147 10.12 -18.69 -2.43
CA PRO A 147 11.36 -18.62 -1.64
C PRO A 147 12.48 -17.80 -2.32
N VAL A 148 12.41 -17.58 -3.64
CA VAL A 148 13.40 -16.78 -4.38
C VAL A 148 13.05 -15.29 -4.37
N ASP A 149 11.74 -14.96 -4.47
CA ASP A 149 11.27 -13.58 -4.46
C ASP A 149 10.03 -13.49 -3.55
N PRO A 150 10.15 -12.87 -2.36
CA PRO A 150 9.06 -12.81 -1.39
C PRO A 150 7.87 -11.94 -1.85
N CYS A 151 8.02 -11.16 -2.93
CA CYS A 151 6.93 -10.41 -3.56
C CYS A 151 6.20 -11.20 -4.65
N VAL A 152 6.62 -12.43 -4.91
CA VAL A 152 5.92 -13.39 -5.77
C VAL A 152 5.20 -14.40 -4.88
N PHE A 153 3.93 -14.65 -5.17
CA PHE A 153 3.08 -15.58 -4.42
C PHE A 153 2.48 -16.60 -5.37
N ASN A 154 2.38 -17.84 -4.91
CA ASN A 154 1.80 -18.93 -5.68
C ASN A 154 0.71 -19.64 -4.88
N ARG A 155 -0.36 -20.05 -5.55
CA ARG A 155 -1.33 -21.01 -5.00
C ARG A 155 -1.77 -22.01 -6.07
N MET A 156 -2.24 -23.17 -5.62
CA MET A 156 -2.93 -24.11 -6.50
C MET A 156 -4.43 -23.86 -6.44
N THR A 157 -5.07 -23.78 -7.59
CA THR A 157 -6.53 -23.67 -7.70
C THR A 157 -7.20 -25.03 -7.39
N ARG A 158 -8.52 -25.04 -7.27
CA ARG A 158 -9.29 -26.28 -7.13
C ARG A 158 -9.09 -27.24 -8.31
N ASN A 159 -8.82 -26.70 -9.49
CA ASN A 159 -8.58 -27.46 -10.72
C ASN A 159 -7.13 -27.93 -10.88
N GLN A 160 -6.33 -27.87 -9.80
CA GLN A 160 -4.89 -28.20 -9.80
C GLN A 160 -4.07 -27.38 -10.79
N LYS A 161 -4.49 -26.13 -11.04
CA LYS A 161 -3.77 -25.15 -11.84
C LYS A 161 -3.08 -24.15 -10.93
N GLN A 162 -1.89 -23.69 -11.34
CA GLN A 162 -1.16 -22.70 -10.56
C GLN A 162 -1.59 -21.29 -10.92
N THR A 163 -1.94 -20.50 -9.90
CA THR A 163 -2.02 -19.03 -9.98
C THR A 163 -0.78 -18.44 -9.38
N THR A 164 -0.13 -17.53 -10.11
CA THR A 164 1.05 -16.79 -9.69
C THR A 164 0.72 -15.30 -9.64
N LEU A 165 1.09 -14.66 -8.55
CA LEU A 165 0.87 -13.24 -8.28
C LEU A 165 2.19 -12.56 -7.96
N ALA A 166 2.50 -11.45 -8.61
CA ALA A 166 3.61 -10.55 -8.28
C ALA A 166 3.08 -9.22 -7.77
N ILE A 167 3.65 -8.70 -6.68
CA ILE A 167 3.22 -7.46 -6.02
C ILE A 167 4.37 -6.45 -6.01
N HIS A 168 4.08 -5.25 -6.48
CA HIS A 168 4.94 -4.07 -6.34
C HIS A 168 4.20 -2.96 -5.60
N VAL A 169 4.28 -2.95 -4.28
CA VAL A 169 3.59 -2.03 -3.36
C VAL A 169 2.07 -2.14 -3.49
N ASP A 170 1.44 -1.30 -4.32
CA ASP A 170 0.00 -1.22 -4.62
C ASP A 170 -0.37 -1.89 -5.96
N ASP A 171 0.60 -2.08 -6.85
CA ASP A 171 0.41 -2.71 -8.14
C ASP A 171 0.56 -4.23 -8.08
N GLY A 172 -0.36 -4.97 -8.68
CA GLY A 172 -0.32 -6.42 -8.81
C GLY A 172 -0.39 -6.90 -10.25
N LEU A 173 0.41 -7.93 -10.57
CA LEU A 173 0.33 -8.72 -11.79
C LEU A 173 0.05 -10.17 -11.42
N THR A 174 -1.03 -10.73 -11.93
CA THR A 174 -1.35 -12.14 -11.70
C THR A 174 -1.55 -12.89 -13.01
N THR A 175 -1.23 -14.16 -12.99
CA THR A 175 -1.43 -15.06 -14.12
C THR A 175 -1.89 -16.43 -13.67
N SER A 176 -2.84 -17.04 -14.41
CA SER A 176 -3.37 -18.38 -14.16
C SER A 176 -3.81 -19.04 -15.47
N GLU A 177 -3.75 -20.37 -15.52
CA GLU A 177 -4.47 -21.17 -16.52
C GLU A 177 -5.97 -21.22 -16.23
N ASP A 178 -6.37 -21.02 -14.98
CA ASP A 178 -7.76 -21.01 -14.51
C ASP A 178 -8.28 -19.57 -14.51
N ALA A 179 -9.06 -19.20 -15.53
CA ALA A 179 -9.60 -17.87 -15.68
C ALA A 179 -10.57 -17.49 -14.54
N ASP A 180 -11.31 -18.47 -14.01
CA ASP A 180 -12.28 -18.23 -12.93
C ASP A 180 -11.56 -17.85 -11.63
N ASP A 181 -10.34 -18.37 -11.42
CA ASP A 181 -9.51 -18.02 -10.27
C ASP A 181 -9.05 -16.56 -10.30
N LEU A 182 -8.83 -15.97 -11.48
CA LEU A 182 -8.50 -14.55 -11.62
C LEU A 182 -9.70 -13.66 -11.27
N ILE A 183 -10.91 -14.05 -11.59
CA ILE A 183 -12.14 -13.31 -11.29
C ILE A 183 -12.35 -13.25 -9.76
N LEU A 184 -11.99 -14.28 -9.03
CA LEU A 184 -12.10 -14.32 -7.57
C LEU A 184 -11.10 -13.36 -6.85
N LEU A 185 -10.13 -12.82 -7.58
CA LEU A 185 -9.13 -11.85 -7.06
C LEU A 185 -9.50 -10.39 -7.35
N GLN A 186 -10.62 -10.12 -8.02
CA GLN A 186 -11.17 -8.77 -8.25
C GLN A 186 -11.97 -8.28 -7.04
#